data_c3b355cfdbe8c71aa66b08db54b42b9d
#
_entry.id   c3b355cfdbe8c71aa66b08db54b42b9d
#
_cell.length_a   1.000
_cell.length_b   1.000
_cell.length_c   1.000
_cell.angle_alpha   90.00
_cell.angle_beta   90.00
_cell.angle_gamma   90.00
#
_symmetry.space_group_name_H-M   'P 1'
#
loop_
_entity.id
_entity.type
_entity.pdbx_description
1 polymer ?
#
loop_
_entity_poly.entity_id
_entity_poly.type
_entity_poly.pdbx_seq_one_letter_code
_entity_poly.pdbx_strand_id
1 'polypeptide(L)'
;MLLVYNTVHTMTYIGTPTVETFTGHSLISAMASAQAALTLHQHTINRINVFPVPDGDTGTNMLATLTSGLNNIDDSCPEHLGEALRTLGDGCFWGSRGNSGVLLSQFIQGLSRHLADHDTCTTIEMIEALKAGYSTAYESMHQPVDGTMLSLMKLASLTFEFPVELPADLTEFWQQIVDASKYHVDDTPNQMPLLAESGVVDSGALGLFIIFVGIWA
;
A
#
# COMPACT_ATOMS: atom_id res chain seq x y z
N MET A 1 -11.86 -10.76 -13.72
CA MET A 1 -11.74 -10.49 -12.28
C MET A 1 -11.26 -11.71 -11.50
N LEU A 2 -11.91 -12.87 -11.58
CA LEU A 2 -11.45 -14.12 -10.93
C LEU A 2 -9.97 -14.51 -11.22
N LEU A 3 -9.45 -14.18 -12.39
CA LEU A 3 -8.08 -14.57 -12.80
C LEU A 3 -6.97 -13.84 -12.01
N VAL A 4 -7.18 -12.59 -11.62
CA VAL A 4 -6.18 -11.83 -10.83
C VAL A 4 -6.11 -12.37 -9.42
N TYR A 5 -7.26 -12.69 -8.81
CA TYR A 5 -7.34 -13.28 -7.48
C TYR A 5 -6.73 -14.68 -7.40
N ASN A 6 -6.91 -15.50 -8.42
CA ASN A 6 -6.32 -16.84 -8.45
C ASN A 6 -4.78 -16.82 -8.57
N THR A 7 -4.20 -15.79 -9.21
CA THR A 7 -2.74 -15.68 -9.35
C THR A 7 -2.09 -15.23 -8.04
N VAL A 8 -2.76 -14.37 -7.27
CA VAL A 8 -2.28 -13.94 -5.94
C VAL A 8 -2.41 -15.06 -4.90
N HIS A 9 -3.43 -15.95 -5.04
CA HIS A 9 -3.65 -17.08 -4.11
C HIS A 9 -2.73 -18.28 -4.32
N THR A 10 -2.01 -18.38 -5.43
CA THR A 10 -1.07 -19.49 -5.71
C THR A 10 0.36 -19.21 -5.26
N MET A 11 0.62 -18.12 -4.55
CA MET A 11 1.87 -17.98 -3.80
C MET A 11 1.85 -18.99 -2.65
N THR A 12 2.48 -20.15 -2.90
CA THR A 12 2.55 -21.27 -1.97
C THR A 12 3.41 -20.84 -0.78
N TYR A 13 2.77 -20.74 0.40
CA TYR A 13 3.44 -20.50 1.66
C TYR A 13 4.50 -21.56 1.94
N ILE A 14 5.75 -21.21 1.81
CA ILE A 14 6.84 -21.85 2.54
C ILE A 14 6.99 -20.99 3.78
N GLY A 15 6.67 -21.50 4.97
CA GLY A 15 6.53 -20.78 6.22
C GLY A 15 7.41 -19.55 6.32
N THR A 16 6.76 -18.38 6.31
CA THR A 16 7.43 -17.10 6.49
C THR A 16 8.00 -17.05 7.90
N PRO A 17 9.28 -16.69 8.11
CA PRO A 17 9.80 -16.48 9.44
C PRO A 17 9.00 -15.37 10.12
N THR A 18 8.62 -15.56 11.39
CA THR A 18 7.99 -14.52 12.20
C THR A 18 8.95 -13.32 12.30
N VAL A 19 8.53 -12.16 11.81
CA VAL A 19 9.33 -10.93 11.90
C VAL A 19 9.02 -10.26 13.23
N GLU A 20 9.87 -10.47 14.22
CA GLU A 20 9.72 -9.88 15.56
C GLU A 20 9.87 -8.35 15.52
N THR A 21 10.73 -7.82 14.64
CA THR A 21 10.98 -6.38 14.46
C THR A 21 11.12 -6.04 12.98
N PHE A 22 10.57 -4.90 12.58
CA PHE A 22 10.64 -4.40 11.21
C PHE A 22 11.74 -3.34 11.11
N THR A 23 12.81 -3.65 10.40
CA THR A 23 14.01 -2.80 10.21
C THR A 23 13.96 -2.08 8.87
N GLY A 24 14.93 -1.19 8.62
CA GLY A 24 15.11 -0.58 7.30
C GLY A 24 15.33 -1.60 6.19
N HIS A 25 16.11 -2.64 6.43
CA HIS A 25 16.31 -3.73 5.46
C HIS A 25 15.02 -4.50 5.17
N SER A 26 14.23 -4.80 6.22
CA SER A 26 12.92 -5.46 6.08
C SER A 26 11.98 -4.62 5.21
N LEU A 27 11.94 -3.30 5.46
CA LEU A 27 11.15 -2.35 4.67
C LEU A 27 11.55 -2.39 3.19
N ILE A 28 12.84 -2.28 2.89
CA ILE A 28 13.33 -2.22 1.52
C ILE A 28 13.03 -3.52 0.78
N SER A 29 13.24 -4.66 1.43
CA SER A 29 12.88 -5.98 0.87
C SER A 29 11.39 -6.09 0.59
N ALA A 30 10.54 -5.68 1.53
CA ALA A 30 9.08 -5.67 1.38
C ALA A 30 8.64 -4.75 0.25
N MET A 31 9.21 -3.54 0.13
CA MET A 31 8.88 -2.61 -0.95
C MET A 31 9.38 -3.09 -2.32
N ALA A 32 10.51 -3.81 -2.39
CA ALA A 32 10.96 -4.45 -3.62
C ALA A 32 9.99 -5.57 -4.05
N SER A 33 9.49 -6.37 -3.11
CA SER A 33 8.44 -7.38 -3.37
C SER A 33 7.15 -6.72 -3.84
N ALA A 34 6.74 -5.62 -3.22
CA ALA A 34 5.58 -4.83 -3.65
C ALA A 34 5.75 -4.25 -5.06
N GLN A 35 6.94 -3.77 -5.42
CA GLN A 35 7.25 -3.30 -6.76
C GLN A 35 7.14 -4.44 -7.79
N ALA A 36 7.66 -5.62 -7.46
CA ALA A 36 7.56 -6.79 -8.33
C ALA A 36 6.10 -7.21 -8.55
N ALA A 37 5.29 -7.21 -7.49
CA ALA A 37 3.86 -7.49 -7.56
C ALA A 37 3.10 -6.45 -8.41
N LEU A 38 3.37 -5.16 -8.23
CA LEU A 38 2.80 -4.10 -9.08
C LEU A 38 3.21 -4.25 -10.55
N THR A 39 4.46 -4.60 -10.82
CA THR A 39 4.95 -4.82 -12.18
C THR A 39 4.16 -5.93 -12.88
N LEU A 40 3.90 -7.03 -12.18
CA LEU A 40 3.13 -8.15 -12.70
C LEU A 40 1.68 -7.77 -13.03
N HIS A 41 1.08 -6.89 -12.23
CA HIS A 41 -0.33 -6.55 -12.32
C HIS A 41 -0.63 -5.18 -12.96
N GLN A 42 0.40 -4.42 -13.35
CA GLN A 42 0.30 -3.07 -13.90
C GLN A 42 -0.75 -2.94 -15.01
N HIS A 43 -0.72 -3.82 -16.00
CA HIS A 43 -1.65 -3.79 -17.13
C HIS A 43 -3.10 -4.06 -16.71
N THR A 44 -3.30 -4.91 -15.71
CA THR A 44 -4.65 -5.20 -15.18
C THR A 44 -5.21 -3.99 -14.46
N ILE A 45 -4.39 -3.32 -13.62
CA ILE A 45 -4.77 -2.09 -12.91
C ILE A 45 -5.11 -0.98 -13.92
N ASN A 46 -4.29 -0.79 -14.95
CA ASN A 46 -4.52 0.21 -15.99
C ASN A 46 -5.84 -0.03 -16.73
N ARG A 47 -6.15 -1.29 -17.07
CA ARG A 47 -7.35 -1.64 -17.84
C ARG A 47 -8.66 -1.35 -17.13
N ILE A 48 -8.68 -1.38 -15.79
CA ILE A 48 -9.87 -1.11 -14.98
C ILE A 48 -9.96 0.33 -14.48
N ASN A 49 -9.05 1.20 -14.90
CA ASN A 49 -9.02 2.59 -14.48
C ASN A 49 -10.12 3.39 -15.19
N VAL A 50 -11.25 3.57 -14.50
CA VAL A 50 -12.40 4.35 -14.98
C VAL A 50 -12.65 5.61 -14.15
N PHE A 51 -12.02 5.74 -12.99
CA PHE A 51 -12.18 6.88 -12.06
C PHE A 51 -10.82 7.34 -11.52
N PRO A 52 -10.63 8.65 -11.26
CA PRO A 52 -11.50 9.79 -11.60
C PRO A 52 -11.43 10.16 -13.09
N VAL A 53 -10.38 9.78 -13.79
CA VAL A 53 -10.17 9.99 -15.23
C VAL A 53 -9.82 8.64 -15.85
N PRO A 54 -10.53 8.21 -16.92
CA PRO A 54 -10.28 6.90 -17.54
C PRO A 54 -9.11 6.95 -18.55
N ASP A 55 -7.93 7.34 -18.07
CA ASP A 55 -6.70 7.47 -18.88
C ASP A 55 -5.86 6.18 -18.91
N GLY A 56 -6.23 5.18 -18.11
CA GLY A 56 -5.62 3.85 -18.14
C GLY A 56 -4.18 3.83 -17.61
N ASP A 57 -3.81 4.69 -16.69
CA ASP A 57 -2.43 4.87 -16.25
C ASP A 57 -2.18 4.65 -14.74
N THR A 58 -3.22 4.33 -13.95
CA THR A 58 -3.13 4.15 -12.49
C THR A 58 -1.99 3.20 -12.09
N GLY A 59 -1.92 2.01 -12.68
CA GLY A 59 -0.87 1.03 -12.37
C GLY A 59 0.51 1.51 -12.78
N THR A 60 0.62 2.19 -13.92
CA THR A 60 1.86 2.81 -14.40
C THR A 60 2.35 3.87 -13.42
N ASN A 61 1.46 4.75 -12.97
CA ASN A 61 1.77 5.84 -12.07
C ASN A 61 2.20 5.34 -10.68
N MET A 62 1.48 4.36 -10.11
CA MET A 62 1.85 3.76 -8.83
C MET A 62 3.20 3.04 -8.90
N LEU A 63 3.43 2.26 -9.96
CA LEU A 63 4.70 1.57 -10.18
C LEU A 63 5.87 2.55 -10.35
N ALA A 64 5.71 3.60 -11.16
CA ALA A 64 6.74 4.61 -11.35
C ALA A 64 7.08 5.34 -10.05
N THR A 65 6.07 5.66 -9.24
CA THR A 65 6.24 6.32 -7.94
C THR A 65 7.03 5.43 -6.98
N LEU A 66 6.65 4.16 -6.81
CA LEU A 66 7.35 3.22 -5.94
C LEU A 66 8.77 2.93 -6.44
N THR A 67 8.95 2.80 -7.76
CA THR A 67 10.28 2.63 -8.38
C THR A 67 11.18 3.82 -8.10
N SER A 68 10.67 5.05 -8.17
CA SER A 68 11.44 6.24 -7.80
C SER A 68 11.86 6.24 -6.33
N GLY A 69 10.99 5.77 -5.44
CA GLY A 69 11.31 5.60 -4.03
C GLY A 69 12.46 4.64 -3.80
N LEU A 70 12.38 3.46 -4.41
CA LEU A 70 13.42 2.43 -4.29
C LEU A 70 14.74 2.85 -4.93
N ASN A 71 14.70 3.53 -6.07
CA ASN A 71 15.91 4.04 -6.74
C ASN A 71 16.60 5.18 -5.98
N ASN A 72 15.91 5.82 -5.03
CA ASN A 72 16.50 6.84 -4.17
C ASN A 72 17.32 6.25 -3.01
N ILE A 73 17.16 4.96 -2.74
CA ILE A 73 17.94 4.23 -1.74
C ILE A 73 19.26 3.85 -2.39
N ASP A 74 20.34 4.31 -1.77
CA ASP A 74 21.70 3.99 -2.22
C ASP A 74 22.16 2.59 -1.78
N ASP A 75 23.35 2.18 -2.22
CA ASP A 75 23.93 0.87 -1.90
C ASP A 75 24.20 0.67 -0.40
N SER A 76 24.15 1.74 0.42
CA SER A 76 24.38 1.66 1.87
C SER A 76 23.21 1.07 2.65
N CYS A 77 22.04 0.97 2.02
CA CYS A 77 20.81 0.41 2.57
C CYS A 77 20.64 0.68 4.08
N PRO A 78 19.92 1.73 4.48
CA PRO A 78 19.84 2.12 5.89
C PRO A 78 19.29 0.97 6.75
N GLU A 79 19.98 0.66 7.84
CA GLU A 79 19.51 -0.32 8.83
C GLU A 79 18.35 0.27 9.66
N HIS A 80 18.42 1.57 9.96
CA HIS A 80 17.41 2.31 10.70
C HIS A 80 16.13 2.50 9.87
N LEU A 81 15.01 2.07 10.42
CA LEU A 81 13.71 2.12 9.74
C LEU A 81 13.32 3.54 9.33
N GLY A 82 13.46 4.51 10.25
CA GLY A 82 13.10 5.91 9.98
C GLY A 82 13.90 6.52 8.84
N GLU A 83 15.20 6.22 8.75
CA GLU A 83 16.06 6.69 7.67
C GLU A 83 15.66 6.03 6.32
N ALA A 84 15.40 4.72 6.32
CA ALA A 84 14.96 4.00 5.15
C ALA A 84 13.61 4.53 4.64
N LEU A 85 12.63 4.76 5.54
CA LEU A 85 11.32 5.33 5.20
C LEU A 85 11.45 6.76 4.66
N ARG A 86 12.32 7.58 5.25
CA ARG A 86 12.55 8.95 4.79
C ARG A 86 13.12 8.94 3.36
N THR A 87 14.14 8.15 3.13
CA THR A 87 14.78 8.05 1.81
C THR A 87 13.82 7.52 0.74
N LEU A 88 13.07 6.45 1.05
CA LEU A 88 12.01 5.91 0.20
C LEU A 88 10.92 6.97 -0.06
N GLY A 89 10.43 7.61 0.99
CA GLY A 89 9.36 8.60 0.91
C GLY A 89 9.75 9.81 0.07
N ASP A 90 10.96 10.33 0.23
CA ASP A 90 11.48 11.44 -0.58
C ASP A 90 11.55 11.07 -2.05
N GLY A 91 12.06 9.88 -2.37
CA GLY A 91 12.08 9.38 -3.74
C GLY A 91 10.68 9.17 -4.34
N CYS A 92 9.73 8.65 -3.55
CA CYS A 92 8.32 8.54 -3.97
C CYS A 92 7.70 9.92 -4.21
N PHE A 93 7.99 10.90 -3.35
CA PHE A 93 7.43 12.25 -3.47
C PHE A 93 7.91 12.95 -4.75
N TRP A 94 9.22 13.00 -4.98
CA TRP A 94 9.78 13.64 -6.17
C TRP A 94 9.50 12.90 -7.47
N GLY A 95 9.33 11.58 -7.40
CA GLY A 95 9.00 10.72 -8.53
C GLY A 95 7.52 10.46 -8.74
N SER A 96 6.63 11.07 -7.93
CA SER A 96 5.19 10.81 -8.00
C SER A 96 4.59 11.16 -9.36
N ARG A 97 3.68 10.31 -9.84
CA ARG A 97 3.00 10.45 -11.13
C ARG A 97 1.49 10.31 -10.96
N GLY A 98 0.74 11.18 -11.63
CA GLY A 98 -0.72 11.17 -11.61
C GLY A 98 -1.32 11.27 -10.20
N ASN A 99 -2.65 11.23 -10.10
CA ASN A 99 -3.34 11.29 -8.80
C ASN A 99 -3.01 10.11 -7.90
N SER A 100 -2.93 8.90 -8.47
CA SER A 100 -2.65 7.67 -7.72
C SER A 100 -1.24 7.64 -7.14
N GLY A 101 -0.24 8.10 -7.90
CA GLY A 101 1.13 8.18 -7.41
C GLY A 101 1.31 9.27 -6.36
N VAL A 102 0.67 10.44 -6.54
CA VAL A 102 0.69 11.50 -5.52
C VAL A 102 0.07 11.00 -4.22
N LEU A 103 -1.11 10.36 -4.28
CA LEU A 103 -1.78 9.84 -3.09
C LEU A 103 -0.94 8.76 -2.39
N LEU A 104 -0.35 7.83 -3.14
CA LEU A 104 0.58 6.82 -2.62
C LEU A 104 1.79 7.47 -1.95
N SER A 105 2.39 8.48 -2.57
CA SER A 105 3.55 9.19 -2.01
C SER A 105 3.21 9.91 -0.70
N GLN A 106 2.03 10.53 -0.60
CA GLN A 106 1.57 11.19 0.63
C GLN A 106 1.33 10.19 1.76
N PHE A 107 0.78 9.02 1.44
CA PHE A 107 0.63 7.94 2.41
C PHE A 107 1.99 7.49 2.98
N ILE A 108 2.96 7.22 2.11
CA ILE A 108 4.33 6.86 2.51
C ILE A 108 5.01 7.98 3.31
N GLN A 109 4.82 9.24 2.93
CA GLN A 109 5.33 10.40 3.68
C GLN A 109 4.76 10.47 5.10
N GLY A 110 3.48 10.14 5.30
CA GLY A 110 2.86 10.09 6.62
C GLY A 110 3.48 9.00 7.51
N LEU A 111 3.69 7.79 6.97
CA LEU A 111 4.42 6.73 7.67
C LEU A 111 5.82 7.18 8.05
N SER A 112 6.55 7.76 7.09
CA SER A 112 7.92 8.24 7.27
C SER A 112 8.05 9.27 8.40
N ARG A 113 7.13 10.24 8.46
CA ARG A 113 7.15 11.25 9.54
C ARG A 113 6.87 10.66 10.91
N HIS A 114 5.96 9.70 10.99
CA HIS A 114 5.61 9.07 12.26
C HIS A 114 6.76 8.21 12.80
N LEU A 115 7.44 7.47 11.93
CA LEU A 115 8.52 6.55 12.30
C LEU A 115 9.93 7.16 12.15
N ALA A 116 10.05 8.50 12.02
CA ALA A 116 11.31 9.17 11.69
C ALA A 116 12.48 8.83 12.64
N ASP A 117 12.19 8.69 13.94
CA ASP A 117 13.18 8.46 14.99
C ASP A 117 13.23 6.99 15.46
N HIS A 118 12.64 6.05 14.67
CA HIS A 118 12.55 4.64 15.02
C HIS A 118 13.60 3.81 14.27
N ASP A 119 14.38 3.04 15.02
CA ASP A 119 15.32 2.06 14.45
C ASP A 119 14.56 0.85 13.86
N THR A 120 13.50 0.46 14.54
CA THR A 120 12.59 -0.63 14.17
C THR A 120 11.18 -0.23 14.55
N CYS A 121 10.16 -0.98 14.15
CA CYS A 121 8.80 -0.78 14.66
C CYS A 121 8.15 -2.07 15.10
N THR A 122 7.29 -1.93 16.11
CA THR A 122 6.35 -2.94 16.59
C THR A 122 5.02 -2.85 15.83
N THR A 123 4.14 -3.81 16.06
CA THR A 123 2.77 -3.81 15.51
C THR A 123 1.99 -2.54 15.90
N ILE A 124 2.12 -2.08 17.15
CA ILE A 124 1.44 -0.87 17.64
C ILE A 124 1.94 0.37 16.91
N GLU A 125 3.25 0.52 16.77
CA GLU A 125 3.85 1.65 16.06
C GLU A 125 3.50 1.64 14.57
N MET A 126 3.36 0.46 13.96
CA MET A 126 2.91 0.33 12.58
C MET A 126 1.44 0.77 12.42
N ILE A 127 0.55 0.43 13.37
CA ILE A 127 -0.84 0.92 13.38
C ILE A 127 -0.89 2.44 13.41
N GLU A 128 -0.13 3.07 14.31
CA GLU A 128 -0.07 4.53 14.41
C GLU A 128 0.56 5.17 13.16
N ALA A 129 1.56 4.51 12.56
CA ALA A 129 2.13 4.94 11.29
C ALA A 129 1.10 4.88 10.15
N LEU A 130 0.29 3.82 10.04
CA LEU A 130 -0.78 3.72 9.05
C LEU A 130 -1.83 4.83 9.23
N LYS A 131 -2.18 5.18 10.47
CA LYS A 131 -3.07 6.32 10.77
C LYS A 131 -2.48 7.65 10.30
N ALA A 132 -1.19 7.89 10.58
CA ALA A 132 -0.48 9.07 10.12
C ALA A 132 -0.39 9.12 8.59
N GLY A 133 -0.16 7.97 7.94
CA GLY A 133 -0.19 7.82 6.49
C GLY A 133 -1.53 8.19 5.89
N TYR A 134 -2.61 7.61 6.41
CA TYR A 134 -3.97 7.95 5.98
C TYR A 134 -4.30 9.43 6.16
N SER A 135 -4.01 10.00 7.35
CA SER A 135 -4.27 11.43 7.63
C SER A 135 -3.56 12.32 6.62
N THR A 136 -2.26 12.06 6.36
CA THR A 136 -1.47 12.83 5.40
C THR A 136 -2.03 12.72 3.97
N ALA A 137 -2.42 11.52 3.56
CA ALA A 137 -3.03 11.29 2.25
C ALA A 137 -4.39 12.00 2.14
N TYR A 138 -5.24 11.89 3.16
CA TYR A 138 -6.55 12.54 3.21
C TYR A 138 -6.45 14.07 3.11
N GLU A 139 -5.55 14.69 3.88
CA GLU A 139 -5.34 16.14 3.89
C GLU A 139 -4.79 16.67 2.56
N SER A 140 -4.12 15.83 1.77
CA SER A 140 -3.63 16.17 0.44
C SER A 140 -4.72 16.24 -0.64
N MET A 141 -5.90 15.68 -0.35
CA MET A 141 -7.02 15.60 -1.30
C MET A 141 -7.98 16.77 -1.15
N HIS A 142 -8.26 17.45 -2.26
CA HIS A 142 -9.26 18.52 -2.26
C HIS A 142 -10.70 18.00 -2.05
N GLN A 143 -11.01 16.85 -2.65
CA GLN A 143 -12.32 16.18 -2.54
C GLN A 143 -12.08 14.67 -2.36
N PRO A 144 -11.99 14.19 -1.10
CA PRO A 144 -11.89 12.76 -0.83
C PRO A 144 -13.18 12.05 -1.23
N VAL A 145 -13.06 10.87 -1.87
CA VAL A 145 -14.19 10.06 -2.36
C VAL A 145 -14.07 8.66 -1.77
N ASP A 146 -15.19 8.19 -1.20
CA ASP A 146 -15.29 6.82 -0.68
C ASP A 146 -15.31 5.78 -1.83
N GLY A 147 -14.93 4.54 -1.51
CA GLY A 147 -14.84 3.47 -2.51
C GLY A 147 -13.59 3.55 -3.39
N THR A 148 -12.55 4.24 -2.94
CA THR A 148 -11.29 4.44 -3.67
C THR A 148 -10.08 3.95 -2.86
N MET A 149 -8.88 4.11 -3.42
CA MET A 149 -7.61 3.86 -2.73
C MET A 149 -7.54 4.54 -1.35
N LEU A 150 -8.10 5.74 -1.21
CA LEU A 150 -8.13 6.47 0.06
C LEU A 150 -8.97 5.74 1.12
N SER A 151 -10.11 5.15 0.74
CA SER A 151 -10.93 4.34 1.64
C SER A 151 -10.20 3.07 2.08
N LEU A 152 -9.37 2.48 1.22
CA LEU A 152 -8.53 1.35 1.60
C LEU A 152 -7.42 1.76 2.58
N MET A 153 -6.79 2.91 2.42
CA MET A 153 -5.85 3.47 3.41
C MET A 153 -6.53 3.69 4.76
N LYS A 154 -7.76 4.22 4.76
CA LYS A 154 -8.59 4.37 5.96
C LYS A 154 -8.84 3.01 6.62
N LEU A 155 -9.28 2.02 5.85
CA LEU A 155 -9.52 0.67 6.37
C LEU A 155 -8.26 0.11 7.05
N ALA A 156 -7.11 0.17 6.37
CA ALA A 156 -5.85 -0.32 6.91
C ALA A 156 -5.48 0.37 8.23
N SER A 157 -5.75 1.67 8.36
CA SER A 157 -5.51 2.45 9.58
C SER A 157 -6.47 2.12 10.74
N LEU A 158 -7.65 1.57 10.45
CA LEU A 158 -8.71 1.29 11.42
C LEU A 158 -8.87 -0.20 11.75
N THR A 159 -8.18 -1.09 11.03
CA THR A 159 -8.36 -2.56 11.17
C THR A 159 -8.20 -3.05 12.61
N PHE A 160 -7.41 -2.35 13.43
CA PHE A 160 -7.10 -2.71 14.81
C PHE A 160 -7.64 -1.69 15.86
N GLU A 161 -8.63 -0.85 15.52
CA GLU A 161 -9.18 0.16 16.47
C GLU A 161 -10.14 -0.40 17.53
N PHE A 162 -10.72 -1.58 17.34
CA PHE A 162 -11.64 -2.19 18.30
C PHE A 162 -10.86 -3.10 19.27
N PRO A 163 -11.48 -3.52 20.40
CA PRO A 163 -10.84 -4.42 21.35
C PRO A 163 -10.63 -5.81 20.69
N VAL A 164 -9.72 -5.85 19.74
CA VAL A 164 -9.23 -7.03 19.05
C VAL A 164 -7.89 -7.37 19.69
N GLU A 165 -7.62 -8.65 19.87
CA GLU A 165 -6.30 -9.12 20.26
C GLU A 165 -5.31 -8.68 19.16
N LEU A 166 -4.30 -7.92 19.54
CA LEU A 166 -3.33 -7.44 18.55
C LEU A 166 -2.50 -8.62 18.03
N PRO A 167 -2.17 -8.64 16.74
CA PRO A 167 -1.28 -9.66 16.17
C PRO A 167 0.04 -9.75 16.93
N ALA A 168 0.52 -10.97 17.17
CA ALA A 168 1.74 -11.21 17.91
C ALA A 168 2.99 -10.68 17.19
N ASP A 169 2.94 -10.67 15.85
CA ASP A 169 4.02 -10.21 14.99
C ASP A 169 3.52 -9.48 13.74
N LEU A 170 4.43 -8.85 13.01
CA LEU A 170 4.11 -8.08 11.82
C LEU A 170 3.72 -8.95 10.61
N THR A 171 4.03 -10.24 10.60
CA THR A 171 3.59 -11.16 9.55
C THR A 171 2.08 -11.40 9.66
N GLU A 172 1.61 -11.73 10.86
CA GLU A 172 0.19 -11.88 11.15
C GLU A 172 -0.56 -10.55 10.95
N PHE A 173 0.04 -9.43 11.37
CA PHE A 173 -0.49 -8.08 11.15
C PHE A 173 -0.76 -7.81 9.67
N TRP A 174 0.25 -8.00 8.80
CA TRP A 174 0.09 -7.76 7.38
C TRP A 174 -0.88 -8.74 6.72
N GLN A 175 -0.94 -9.99 7.19
CA GLN A 175 -1.95 -10.94 6.72
C GLN A 175 -3.37 -10.42 6.98
N GLN A 176 -3.65 -9.93 8.18
CA GLN A 176 -4.98 -9.39 8.52
C GLN A 176 -5.30 -8.13 7.70
N ILE A 177 -4.32 -7.26 7.44
CA ILE A 177 -4.48 -6.10 6.54
C ILE A 177 -4.82 -6.56 5.12
N VAL A 178 -4.12 -7.57 4.59
CA VAL A 178 -4.37 -8.13 3.26
C VAL A 178 -5.78 -8.71 3.16
N ASP A 179 -6.19 -9.51 4.15
CA ASP A 179 -7.52 -10.12 4.18
C ASP A 179 -8.63 -9.07 4.22
N ALA A 180 -8.52 -8.07 5.10
CA ALA A 180 -9.47 -6.97 5.18
C ALA A 180 -9.50 -6.14 3.88
N SER A 181 -8.33 -5.87 3.30
CA SER A 181 -8.18 -5.11 2.05
C SER A 181 -8.85 -5.80 0.87
N LYS A 182 -8.78 -7.13 0.80
CA LYS A 182 -9.42 -7.91 -0.25
C LYS A 182 -10.93 -7.68 -0.28
N TYR A 183 -11.59 -7.80 0.88
CA TYR A 183 -13.03 -7.55 1.00
C TYR A 183 -13.40 -6.14 0.60
N HIS A 184 -12.59 -5.16 1.01
CA HIS A 184 -12.83 -3.76 0.67
C HIS A 184 -12.73 -3.51 -0.83
N VAL A 185 -11.71 -4.04 -1.51
CA VAL A 185 -11.54 -3.91 -2.96
C VAL A 185 -12.74 -4.51 -3.70
N ASP A 186 -13.19 -5.70 -3.30
CA ASP A 186 -14.36 -6.36 -3.88
C ASP A 186 -15.66 -5.54 -3.67
N ASP A 187 -15.75 -4.76 -2.59
CA ASP A 187 -16.92 -3.93 -2.24
C ASP A 187 -16.92 -2.53 -2.88
N THR A 188 -15.82 -2.08 -3.50
CA THR A 188 -15.74 -0.74 -4.11
C THR A 188 -16.86 -0.46 -5.13
N PRO A 189 -17.37 -1.43 -5.94
CA PRO A 189 -18.50 -1.19 -6.83
C PRO A 189 -19.81 -0.90 -6.09
N ASN A 190 -19.99 -1.39 -4.86
CA ASN A 190 -21.16 -1.07 -4.04
C ASN A 190 -21.10 0.34 -3.46
N GLN A 191 -19.91 0.92 -3.37
CA GLN A 191 -19.69 2.27 -2.82
C GLN A 191 -19.70 3.35 -3.91
N MET A 192 -19.38 2.99 -5.15
CA MET A 192 -19.31 3.94 -6.27
C MET A 192 -20.10 3.43 -7.49
N PRO A 193 -21.24 4.06 -7.86
CA PRO A 193 -22.08 3.64 -8.98
C PRO A 193 -21.32 3.50 -10.30
N LEU A 194 -20.37 4.39 -10.60
CA LEU A 194 -19.55 4.34 -11.81
C LEU A 194 -18.76 3.01 -11.94
N LEU A 195 -18.24 2.48 -10.83
CA LEU A 195 -17.54 1.20 -10.82
C LEU A 195 -18.49 0.04 -11.06
N ALA A 196 -19.67 0.08 -10.44
CA ALA A 196 -20.72 -0.91 -10.65
C ALA A 196 -21.20 -0.95 -12.12
N GLU A 197 -21.48 0.20 -12.71
CA GLU A 197 -21.89 0.34 -14.12
C GLU A 197 -20.81 -0.16 -15.09
N SER A 198 -19.53 0.08 -14.73
CA SER A 198 -18.39 -0.36 -15.53
C SER A 198 -18.01 -1.84 -15.30
N GLY A 199 -18.59 -2.48 -14.28
CA GLY A 199 -18.30 -3.88 -13.92
C GLY A 199 -16.86 -4.10 -13.42
N VAL A 200 -16.26 -3.10 -12.78
CA VAL A 200 -14.88 -3.13 -12.29
C VAL A 200 -14.77 -2.68 -10.83
N VAL A 201 -13.69 -3.03 -10.17
CA VAL A 201 -13.30 -2.48 -8.86
C VAL A 201 -12.48 -1.20 -9.05
N ASP A 202 -12.25 -0.43 -7.98
CA ASP A 202 -11.39 0.74 -8.04
C ASP A 202 -9.93 0.35 -8.34
N SER A 203 -9.35 0.95 -9.37
CA SER A 203 -7.99 0.65 -9.83
C SER A 203 -6.92 1.04 -8.82
N GLY A 204 -7.11 2.17 -8.13
CA GLY A 204 -6.21 2.63 -7.08
C GLY A 204 -6.24 1.73 -5.85
N ALA A 205 -7.44 1.32 -5.40
CA ALA A 205 -7.60 0.38 -4.30
C ALA A 205 -6.99 -0.98 -4.64
N LEU A 206 -7.20 -1.49 -5.86
CA LEU A 206 -6.57 -2.73 -6.31
C LEU A 206 -5.02 -2.60 -6.31
N GLY A 207 -4.48 -1.49 -6.77
CA GLY A 207 -3.05 -1.23 -6.77
C GLY A 207 -2.46 -1.21 -5.35
N LEU A 208 -3.13 -0.55 -4.40
CA LEU A 208 -2.70 -0.53 -3.00
C LEU A 208 -2.82 -1.90 -2.33
N PHE A 209 -3.88 -2.66 -2.61
CA PHE A 209 -4.02 -4.04 -2.16
C PHE A 209 -2.84 -4.91 -2.64
N ILE A 210 -2.43 -4.78 -3.92
CA ILE A 210 -1.28 -5.50 -4.48
C ILE A 210 0.02 -5.10 -3.78
N ILE A 211 0.19 -3.82 -3.41
CA ILE A 211 1.32 -3.37 -2.59
C ILE A 211 1.31 -4.09 -1.22
N PHE A 212 0.18 -4.12 -0.53
CA PHE A 212 0.07 -4.80 0.78
C PHE A 212 0.36 -6.30 0.67
N VAL A 213 -0.12 -6.97 -0.39
CA VAL A 213 0.24 -8.38 -0.67
C VAL A 213 1.74 -8.55 -0.86
N GLY A 214 2.40 -7.65 -1.60
CA GLY A 214 3.84 -7.70 -1.80
C GLY A 214 4.65 -7.41 -0.54
N ILE A 215 4.15 -6.56 0.38
CA ILE A 215 4.78 -6.32 1.68
C ILE A 215 4.70 -7.55 2.57
N TRP A 216 3.58 -8.27 2.50
CA TRP A 216 3.33 -9.44 3.31
C TRP A 216 4.06 -10.70 2.80
N ALA A 217 4.36 -10.83 1.49
CA ALA A 217 4.98 -11.98 0.84
C ALA A 217 6.49 -12.08 1.11
#